data_1969e7db7733b5ee4fd30603d0774c92
#
_entry.id   1969e7db7733b5ee4fd30603d0774c92
#
_cell.length_a   1.000
_cell.length_b   1.000
_cell.length_c   1.000
_cell.angle_alpha   90.00
_cell.angle_beta   90.00
_cell.angle_gamma   90.00
#
_symmetry.space_group_name_H-M   'P 1'
#
loop_
_entity.id
_entity.type
_entity.pdbx_description
1 polymer ?
#
loop_
_entity_poly.entity_id
_entity_poly.type
_entity_poly.pdbx_seq_one_letter_code
_entity_poly.pdbx_strand_id
1 'polypeptide(L)'
;MTFGIGMVMLFATLAEDDSKRGTGTGIGTWPTAGALRIGGADGVPAAYAPLILAAAAACDQGLPPSILAAQLWAESNFTPNAISRTADGNAIAYGIAQFIPATWATQGVDGDGDGDKDVMDPADAIPAQGRMMCSLLKTAKKHPEYSGSPVELALAGYNAGWGRVEQFRGVPPADFAAGQTYAYVMKITARSAKYTAPGDGSGPVDLPAGFSLPPDTPTQVRTAVGWALQQKGGWYHLGGDCTDAHGPAPTRWCDCSSLVQQAYKAAGIGIPRVTFDQIKLPRQVDLDRPKPGDLVFNAGSDGSAASPGHVGMYIGSGMLIEAPRTGVRTRIVPYGSWRNSSSYMTRVTGIRRVVNW
;
A
#
# COMPACT_ATOMS: atom_id res chain seq x y z
N MET A 1 -32.15 7.27 16.85
CA MET A 1 -32.07 5.93 16.23
C MET A 1 -31.96 6.12 14.72
N THR A 2 -30.75 6.21 14.18
CA THR A 2 -30.49 6.31 12.75
C THR A 2 -30.01 4.95 12.27
N PHE A 3 -30.88 4.23 11.58
CA PHE A 3 -30.54 2.98 10.92
C PHE A 3 -29.60 3.30 9.74
N GLY A 4 -28.33 2.98 9.89
CA GLY A 4 -27.39 2.97 8.79
C GLY A 4 -27.68 1.76 7.89
N ILE A 5 -28.24 2.02 6.72
CA ILE A 5 -28.43 1.02 5.67
C ILE A 5 -27.05 0.64 5.16
N GLY A 6 -26.55 -0.53 5.59
CA GLY A 6 -25.35 -1.12 5.02
C GLY A 6 -25.62 -1.53 3.58
N MET A 7 -25.02 -0.82 2.64
CA MET A 7 -25.18 -1.06 1.22
C MET A 7 -24.35 -2.28 0.81
N VAL A 8 -25.01 -3.36 0.47
CA VAL A 8 -24.41 -4.55 -0.15
C VAL A 8 -24.26 -4.27 -1.65
N MET A 9 -23.06 -3.93 -2.10
CA MET A 9 -22.76 -3.91 -3.54
C MET A 9 -22.55 -5.34 -4.03
N LEU A 10 -23.43 -5.80 -4.89
CA LEU A 10 -23.29 -7.07 -5.60
C LEU A 10 -22.43 -6.78 -6.85
N PHE A 11 -21.17 -7.16 -6.82
CA PHE A 11 -20.35 -7.15 -8.03
C PHE A 11 -20.81 -8.27 -8.97
N ALA A 12 -21.16 -7.93 -10.19
CA ALA A 12 -21.25 -8.90 -11.25
C ALA A 12 -19.89 -9.56 -11.42
N THR A 13 -19.83 -10.88 -11.22
CA THR A 13 -18.63 -11.68 -11.47
C THR A 13 -18.36 -11.71 -12.97
N LEU A 14 -17.49 -10.82 -13.44
CA LEU A 14 -16.80 -11.04 -14.69
C LEU A 14 -15.64 -12.01 -14.35
N ALA A 15 -15.82 -13.26 -14.74
CA ALA A 15 -14.74 -14.23 -14.77
C ALA A 15 -13.76 -13.80 -15.86
N GLU A 16 -12.65 -13.20 -15.48
CA GLU A 16 -11.51 -13.02 -16.36
C GLU A 16 -10.64 -14.27 -16.31
N ASP A 17 -10.53 -14.89 -17.48
CA ASP A 17 -9.59 -15.96 -17.80
C ASP A 17 -8.15 -15.42 -17.72
N ASP A 18 -7.45 -15.73 -16.63
CA ASP A 18 -6.09 -15.28 -16.35
C ASP A 18 -5.06 -16.29 -16.88
N SER A 19 -5.11 -16.54 -18.19
CA SER A 19 -4.11 -17.37 -18.86
C SER A 19 -3.38 -16.60 -19.95
N LYS A 20 -2.46 -15.70 -19.56
CA LYS A 20 -1.23 -15.42 -20.33
C LYS A 20 -0.21 -14.67 -19.48
N ARG A 21 0.88 -15.39 -19.14
CA ARG A 21 2.09 -14.82 -18.53
C ARG A 21 2.69 -13.72 -19.40
N GLY A 22 2.85 -12.54 -18.77
CA GLY A 22 3.76 -11.52 -19.24
C GLY A 22 4.64 -11.09 -18.06
N THR A 23 5.92 -11.37 -18.13
CA THR A 23 6.94 -10.93 -17.18
C THR A 23 7.08 -9.41 -17.27
N GLY A 24 6.69 -8.71 -16.23
CA GLY A 24 6.82 -7.25 -16.13
C GLY A 24 6.96 -6.82 -14.68
N THR A 25 8.16 -6.45 -14.32
CA THR A 25 8.66 -6.02 -13.03
C THR A 25 8.18 -4.62 -12.65
N GLY A 26 7.93 -4.39 -11.37
CA GLY A 26 8.02 -3.07 -10.76
C GLY A 26 6.79 -2.60 -10.00
N ILE A 27 6.90 -2.55 -8.68
CA ILE A 27 5.88 -1.96 -7.79
C ILE A 27 6.57 -0.94 -6.90
N GLY A 28 6.09 0.31 -6.99
CA GLY A 28 6.66 1.47 -6.32
C GLY A 28 6.01 1.82 -4.99
N THR A 29 6.74 2.60 -4.20
CA THR A 29 6.28 3.43 -3.11
C THR A 29 5.14 4.34 -3.55
N TRP A 30 4.26 4.72 -2.61
CA TRP A 30 3.29 5.79 -2.86
C TRP A 30 4.04 7.09 -3.15
N PRO A 31 4.11 7.56 -4.39
CA PRO A 31 4.65 8.87 -4.64
C PRO A 31 3.60 9.90 -4.22
N THR A 32 3.95 10.77 -3.33
CA THR A 32 3.34 12.09 -3.25
C THR A 32 3.62 12.75 -4.60
N ALA A 33 2.60 12.95 -5.43
CA ALA A 33 2.71 13.46 -6.80
C ALA A 33 3.52 12.56 -7.78
N GLY A 34 3.31 11.24 -7.75
CA GLY A 34 3.95 10.34 -8.71
C GLY A 34 3.30 10.34 -10.07
N ALA A 35 4.10 10.24 -11.11
CA ALA A 35 3.61 10.09 -12.46
C ALA A 35 2.74 8.82 -12.59
N LEU A 36 1.59 8.93 -13.26
CA LEU A 36 0.76 7.78 -13.62
C LEU A 36 1.36 7.07 -14.82
N ARG A 37 1.28 5.74 -14.83
CA ARG A 37 1.45 4.97 -16.05
C ARG A 37 0.22 5.17 -16.91
N ILE A 38 0.39 5.84 -18.05
CA ILE A 38 -0.70 6.18 -18.97
C ILE A 38 -0.63 5.25 -20.17
N GLY A 39 -1.81 4.72 -20.58
CA GLY A 39 -1.94 3.87 -21.77
C GLY A 39 -1.39 2.46 -21.63
N GLY A 40 -1.56 1.68 -22.70
CA GLY A 40 -1.24 0.24 -22.70
C GLY A 40 -2.26 -0.61 -21.92
N ALA A 41 -2.07 -1.94 -21.95
CA ALA A 41 -3.00 -2.89 -21.32
C ALA A 41 -3.09 -2.75 -19.80
N ASP A 42 -2.03 -2.28 -19.15
CA ASP A 42 -1.92 -2.14 -17.70
C ASP A 42 -1.82 -0.67 -17.24
N GLY A 43 -2.10 0.29 -18.11
CA GLY A 43 -2.04 1.72 -17.78
C GLY A 43 -3.42 2.37 -17.56
N VAL A 44 -3.38 3.59 -17.04
CA VAL A 44 -4.56 4.43 -16.89
C VAL A 44 -5.00 4.93 -18.28
N PRO A 45 -6.30 4.91 -18.63
CA PRO A 45 -6.76 5.50 -19.88
C PRO A 45 -6.34 6.97 -20.01
N ALA A 46 -5.76 7.35 -21.14
CA ALA A 46 -5.18 8.68 -21.34
C ALA A 46 -6.19 9.82 -21.12
N ALA A 47 -7.47 9.58 -21.43
CA ALA A 47 -8.55 10.56 -21.24
C ALA A 47 -8.75 10.95 -19.77
N TYR A 48 -8.52 10.03 -18.82
CA TYR A 48 -8.77 10.29 -17.39
C TYR A 48 -7.52 10.67 -16.61
N ALA A 49 -6.33 10.45 -17.16
CA ALA A 49 -5.07 10.71 -16.46
C ALA A 49 -4.93 12.17 -15.98
N PRO A 50 -5.25 13.22 -16.78
CA PRO A 50 -5.18 14.59 -16.31
C PRO A 50 -6.14 14.87 -15.14
N LEU A 51 -7.36 14.36 -15.18
CA LEU A 51 -8.37 14.53 -14.13
C LEU A 51 -7.92 13.86 -12.82
N ILE A 52 -7.38 12.64 -12.90
CA ILE A 52 -6.86 11.89 -11.76
C ILE A 52 -5.66 12.60 -11.12
N LEU A 53 -4.73 13.10 -11.95
CA LEU A 53 -3.57 13.83 -11.46
C LEU A 53 -3.98 15.14 -10.77
N ALA A 54 -4.91 15.90 -11.36
CA ALA A 54 -5.43 17.13 -10.78
C ALA A 54 -6.18 16.88 -9.46
N ALA A 55 -7.05 15.88 -9.41
CA ALA A 55 -7.79 15.52 -8.21
C ALA A 55 -6.87 15.05 -7.06
N ALA A 56 -5.82 14.29 -7.39
CA ALA A 56 -4.83 13.87 -6.40
C ALA A 56 -3.98 15.04 -5.92
N ALA A 57 -3.56 15.94 -6.81
CA ALA A 57 -2.77 17.12 -6.47
C ALA A 57 -3.55 18.14 -5.61
N ALA A 58 -4.88 18.22 -5.77
CA ALA A 58 -5.74 19.06 -4.96
C ALA A 58 -5.87 18.57 -3.50
N CYS A 59 -5.42 17.35 -3.21
CA CYS A 59 -5.47 16.78 -1.86
C CYS A 59 -4.23 17.10 -1.05
N ASP A 60 -4.36 17.94 -0.02
CA ASP A 60 -3.31 18.30 0.94
C ASP A 60 -2.88 17.14 1.85
N GLN A 61 -3.60 16.02 1.80
CA GLN A 61 -3.31 14.80 2.57
C GLN A 61 -2.39 13.82 1.84
N GLY A 62 -1.89 14.15 0.64
CA GLY A 62 -0.98 13.29 -0.11
C GLY A 62 -1.67 12.04 -0.66
N LEU A 63 -2.87 12.21 -1.26
CA LEU A 63 -3.57 11.16 -1.97
C LEU A 63 -2.74 10.71 -3.19
N PRO A 64 -2.32 9.42 -3.27
CA PRO A 64 -1.58 8.97 -4.44
C PRO A 64 -2.49 8.88 -5.67
N PRO A 65 -2.12 9.46 -6.82
CA PRO A 65 -2.92 9.36 -8.04
C PRO A 65 -3.12 7.92 -8.51
N SER A 66 -2.17 7.04 -8.27
CA SER A 66 -2.27 5.60 -8.57
C SER A 66 -3.36 4.88 -7.75
N ILE A 67 -3.63 5.33 -6.53
CA ILE A 67 -4.74 4.83 -5.70
C ILE A 67 -6.07 5.27 -6.29
N LEU A 68 -6.19 6.56 -6.64
CA LEU A 68 -7.41 7.09 -7.24
C LEU A 68 -7.74 6.37 -8.57
N ALA A 69 -6.72 6.14 -9.41
CA ALA A 69 -6.85 5.37 -10.64
C ALA A 69 -7.27 3.91 -10.38
N ALA A 70 -6.63 3.23 -9.42
CA ALA A 70 -6.96 1.85 -9.08
C ALA A 70 -8.36 1.71 -8.47
N GLN A 71 -8.83 2.74 -7.79
CA GLN A 71 -10.19 2.81 -7.27
C GLN A 71 -11.20 2.96 -8.41
N LEU A 72 -11.01 3.87 -9.38
CA LEU A 72 -11.87 4.01 -10.56
C LEU A 72 -11.93 2.70 -11.36
N TRP A 73 -10.81 2.00 -11.49
CA TRP A 73 -10.80 0.68 -12.09
C TRP A 73 -11.64 -0.34 -11.29
N ALA A 74 -11.53 -0.35 -9.97
CA ALA A 74 -12.28 -1.28 -9.13
C ALA A 74 -13.79 -0.98 -9.12
N GLU A 75 -14.17 0.30 -9.19
CA GLU A 75 -15.57 0.75 -9.20
C GLU A 75 -16.27 0.43 -10.53
N SER A 76 -15.65 0.73 -11.65
CA SER A 76 -16.33 0.67 -12.95
C SER A 76 -15.47 0.18 -14.11
N ASN A 77 -14.21 -0.19 -13.86
CA ASN A 77 -13.22 -0.42 -14.91
C ASN A 77 -13.12 0.80 -15.87
N PHE A 78 -13.11 2.00 -15.31
CA PHE A 78 -13.09 3.28 -16.05
C PHE A 78 -14.28 3.49 -16.98
N THR A 79 -15.44 2.92 -16.67
CA THR A 79 -16.66 3.06 -17.49
C THR A 79 -17.48 4.25 -16.99
N PRO A 80 -17.58 5.37 -17.75
CA PRO A 80 -18.23 6.58 -17.27
C PRO A 80 -19.74 6.41 -17.03
N ASN A 81 -20.42 5.61 -17.85
CA ASN A 81 -21.86 5.38 -17.75
C ASN A 81 -22.20 4.08 -16.98
N ALA A 82 -21.32 3.62 -16.08
CA ALA A 82 -21.58 2.43 -15.30
C ALA A 82 -22.74 2.64 -14.33
N ILE A 83 -23.64 1.68 -14.25
CA ILE A 83 -24.75 1.66 -13.29
C ILE A 83 -24.76 0.31 -12.59
N SER A 84 -24.50 0.32 -11.27
CA SER A 84 -24.69 -0.86 -10.43
C SER A 84 -26.16 -0.98 -10.00
N ARG A 85 -26.66 -2.22 -9.98
CA ARG A 85 -28.05 -2.54 -9.66
C ARG A 85 -28.14 -3.60 -8.56
N THR A 86 -29.21 -3.55 -7.80
CA THR A 86 -29.60 -4.63 -6.88
C THR A 86 -30.10 -5.86 -7.65
N ALA A 87 -30.27 -6.99 -6.99
CA ALA A 87 -30.80 -8.23 -7.59
C ALA A 87 -32.21 -8.06 -8.19
N ASP A 88 -33.00 -7.15 -7.64
CA ASP A 88 -34.33 -6.75 -8.11
C ASP A 88 -34.30 -5.64 -9.19
N GLY A 89 -33.12 -5.27 -9.68
CA GLY A 89 -32.92 -4.39 -10.83
C GLY A 89 -32.87 -2.89 -10.52
N ASN A 90 -33.03 -2.46 -9.26
CA ASN A 90 -32.98 -1.06 -8.89
C ASN A 90 -31.55 -0.52 -9.00
N ALA A 91 -31.37 0.62 -9.66
CA ALA A 91 -30.09 1.29 -9.77
C ALA A 91 -29.66 1.90 -8.42
N ILE A 92 -28.42 1.65 -8.00
CA ILE A 92 -27.92 2.04 -6.67
C ILE A 92 -26.65 2.88 -6.69
N ALA A 93 -25.81 2.75 -7.73
CA ALA A 93 -24.59 3.52 -7.88
C ALA A 93 -24.33 3.86 -9.35
N TYR A 94 -23.69 5.00 -9.60
CA TYR A 94 -23.63 5.62 -10.91
C TYR A 94 -22.23 6.15 -11.23
N GLY A 95 -21.93 6.16 -12.52
CA GLY A 95 -20.77 6.81 -13.08
C GLY A 95 -19.46 6.06 -12.86
N ILE A 96 -18.37 6.67 -13.30
CA ILE A 96 -17.01 6.09 -13.26
C ILE A 96 -16.55 5.77 -11.84
N ALA A 97 -17.03 6.53 -10.84
CA ALA A 97 -16.66 6.41 -9.42
C ALA A 97 -17.73 5.74 -8.55
N GLN A 98 -18.82 5.27 -9.16
CA GLN A 98 -19.92 4.53 -8.51
C GLN A 98 -20.51 5.25 -7.29
N PHE A 99 -20.79 6.54 -7.42
CA PHE A 99 -21.46 7.29 -6.36
C PHE A 99 -22.93 6.85 -6.21
N ILE A 100 -23.35 6.66 -4.97
CA ILE A 100 -24.77 6.54 -4.64
C ILE A 100 -25.39 7.94 -4.59
N PRO A 101 -26.69 8.10 -4.92
CA PRO A 101 -27.35 9.41 -4.99
C PRO A 101 -27.20 10.27 -3.73
N ALA A 102 -27.32 9.67 -2.54
CA ALA A 102 -27.19 10.39 -1.27
C ALA A 102 -25.75 10.93 -1.06
N THR A 103 -24.74 10.19 -1.47
CA THR A 103 -23.34 10.65 -1.41
C THR A 103 -23.08 11.70 -2.48
N TRP A 104 -23.60 11.52 -3.70
CA TRP A 104 -23.45 12.49 -4.78
C TRP A 104 -24.04 13.85 -4.41
N ALA A 105 -25.20 13.88 -3.80
CA ALA A 105 -25.87 15.12 -3.35
C ALA A 105 -24.97 15.98 -2.43
N THR A 106 -24.04 15.36 -1.69
CA THR A 106 -23.15 16.06 -0.73
C THR A 106 -21.71 16.19 -1.25
N GLN A 107 -21.25 15.26 -2.07
CA GLN A 107 -19.86 15.19 -2.53
C GLN A 107 -19.68 15.66 -3.98
N GLY A 108 -20.74 15.65 -4.81
CA GLY A 108 -20.68 16.09 -6.20
C GLY A 108 -20.13 17.50 -6.36
N VAL A 109 -19.30 17.70 -7.36
CA VAL A 109 -18.72 18.99 -7.76
C VAL A 109 -18.99 19.22 -9.24
N ASP A 110 -19.02 20.47 -9.65
CA ASP A 110 -18.86 20.91 -11.03
C ASP A 110 -17.34 21.03 -11.24
N GLY A 111 -16.76 20.03 -11.88
CA GLY A 111 -15.31 19.88 -11.96
C GLY A 111 -14.68 20.53 -13.19
N ASP A 112 -15.45 20.75 -14.25
CA ASP A 112 -15.02 21.42 -15.49
C ASP A 112 -15.61 22.82 -15.65
N GLY A 113 -16.57 23.21 -14.81
CA GLY A 113 -17.14 24.58 -14.79
C GLY A 113 -18.25 24.78 -15.84
N ASP A 114 -18.91 23.74 -16.29
CA ASP A 114 -19.97 23.82 -17.28
C ASP A 114 -21.35 24.25 -16.68
N GLY A 115 -21.44 24.28 -15.34
CA GLY A 115 -22.57 24.79 -14.58
C GLY A 115 -23.50 23.71 -14.05
N ASP A 116 -23.19 22.41 -14.27
CA ASP A 116 -23.94 21.33 -13.66
C ASP A 116 -23.04 20.42 -12.77
N LYS A 117 -23.61 19.32 -12.29
CA LYS A 117 -22.92 18.29 -11.51
C LYS A 117 -23.45 16.93 -11.94
N ASP A 118 -22.90 16.42 -13.01
CA ASP A 118 -23.32 15.12 -13.55
C ASP A 118 -22.46 13.98 -13.00
N VAL A 119 -23.07 13.05 -12.27
CA VAL A 119 -22.41 11.85 -11.76
C VAL A 119 -21.88 10.94 -12.87
N MET A 120 -22.42 11.07 -14.08
CA MET A 120 -21.98 10.32 -15.27
C MET A 120 -20.84 11.01 -16.01
N ASP A 121 -20.56 12.28 -15.71
CA ASP A 121 -19.42 12.98 -16.27
C ASP A 121 -18.13 12.68 -15.46
N PRO A 122 -17.11 12.08 -16.08
CA PRO A 122 -15.80 11.91 -15.43
C PRO A 122 -15.15 13.22 -14.99
N ALA A 123 -15.44 14.35 -15.64
CA ALA A 123 -14.88 15.65 -15.26
C ALA A 123 -15.40 16.13 -13.89
N ASP A 124 -16.59 15.69 -13.49
CA ASP A 124 -17.19 15.95 -12.18
C ASP A 124 -16.92 14.82 -11.18
N ALA A 125 -17.09 13.57 -11.62
CA ALA A 125 -17.04 12.41 -10.75
C ALA A 125 -15.64 12.14 -10.21
N ILE A 126 -14.57 12.36 -11.00
CA ILE A 126 -13.19 12.12 -10.57
C ILE A 126 -12.73 13.15 -9.54
N PRO A 127 -12.93 14.46 -9.72
CA PRO A 127 -12.65 15.45 -8.66
C PRO A 127 -13.48 15.22 -7.40
N ALA A 128 -14.75 14.85 -7.51
CA ALA A 128 -15.59 14.52 -6.36
C ALA A 128 -15.04 13.32 -5.57
N GLN A 129 -14.61 12.26 -6.27
CA GLN A 129 -13.95 11.10 -5.66
C GLN A 129 -12.65 11.51 -4.94
N GLY A 130 -11.79 12.30 -5.60
CA GLY A 130 -10.55 12.80 -5.01
C GLY A 130 -10.80 13.59 -3.72
N ARG A 131 -11.81 14.48 -3.72
CA ARG A 131 -12.22 15.26 -2.54
C ARG A 131 -12.70 14.36 -1.40
N MET A 132 -13.56 13.37 -1.69
CA MET A 132 -14.04 12.42 -0.69
C MET A 132 -12.89 11.59 -0.10
N MET A 133 -12.02 11.05 -0.93
CA MET A 133 -10.84 10.30 -0.51
C MET A 133 -9.89 11.15 0.34
N CYS A 134 -9.71 12.42 -0.01
CA CYS A 134 -8.89 13.35 0.76
C CYS A 134 -9.45 13.58 2.17
N SER A 135 -10.76 13.76 2.29
CA SER A 135 -11.46 13.89 3.56
C SER A 135 -11.32 12.62 4.42
N LEU A 136 -11.48 11.45 3.83
CA LEU A 136 -11.30 10.16 4.50
C LEU A 136 -9.84 9.95 4.94
N LEU A 137 -8.86 10.32 4.12
CA LEU A 137 -7.44 10.30 4.50
C LEU A 137 -7.14 11.21 5.69
N LYS A 138 -7.70 12.43 5.69
CA LYS A 138 -7.57 13.36 6.82
C LYS A 138 -8.14 12.79 8.10
N THR A 139 -9.27 12.09 8.00
CA THR A 139 -9.90 11.41 9.14
C THR A 139 -9.05 10.22 9.58
N ALA A 140 -8.62 9.37 8.67
CA ALA A 140 -7.81 8.19 8.96
C ALA A 140 -6.49 8.53 9.68
N LYS A 141 -5.84 9.63 9.30
CA LYS A 141 -4.61 10.12 9.95
C LYS A 141 -4.77 10.57 11.39
N LYS A 142 -6.01 10.81 11.84
CA LYS A 142 -6.30 11.14 13.27
C LYS A 142 -6.39 9.88 14.14
N HIS A 143 -6.42 8.71 13.53
CA HIS A 143 -6.57 7.41 14.19
C HIS A 143 -5.36 6.50 13.93
N PRO A 144 -4.14 6.90 14.37
CA PRO A 144 -2.93 6.09 14.18
C PRO A 144 -2.99 4.76 14.96
N GLU A 145 -3.94 4.61 15.87
CA GLU A 145 -4.20 3.39 16.65
C GLU A 145 -5.08 2.37 15.92
N TYR A 146 -5.64 2.71 14.73
CA TYR A 146 -6.45 1.78 13.95
C TYR A 146 -5.58 0.88 13.08
N SER A 147 -6.02 -0.36 12.89
CA SER A 147 -5.32 -1.34 12.06
C SER A 147 -5.47 -1.03 10.56
N GLY A 148 -4.35 -0.81 9.89
CA GLY A 148 -4.27 -0.46 8.47
C GLY A 148 -3.62 0.90 8.22
N SER A 149 -3.11 1.10 7.02
CA SER A 149 -2.57 2.40 6.62
C SER A 149 -3.69 3.43 6.44
N PRO A 150 -3.43 4.74 6.54
CA PRO A 150 -4.44 5.77 6.28
C PRO A 150 -5.15 5.62 4.92
N VAL A 151 -4.45 5.13 3.89
CA VAL A 151 -5.02 4.85 2.57
C VAL A 151 -5.99 3.67 2.61
N GLU A 152 -5.62 2.58 3.29
CA GLU A 152 -6.50 1.40 3.44
C GLU A 152 -7.75 1.74 4.23
N LEU A 153 -7.61 2.53 5.31
CA LEU A 153 -8.74 3.02 6.10
C LEU A 153 -9.65 3.95 5.28
N ALA A 154 -9.07 4.83 4.46
CA ALA A 154 -9.83 5.71 3.57
C ALA A 154 -10.61 4.92 2.49
N LEU A 155 -9.98 3.91 1.88
CA LEU A 155 -10.63 3.01 0.93
C LEU A 155 -11.77 2.22 1.59
N ALA A 156 -11.55 1.69 2.80
CA ALA A 156 -12.59 1.02 3.57
C ALA A 156 -13.75 1.97 3.92
N GLY A 157 -13.42 3.21 4.29
CA GLY A 157 -14.41 4.27 4.56
C GLY A 157 -15.21 4.68 3.34
N TYR A 158 -14.59 4.69 2.16
CA TYR A 158 -15.29 4.95 0.88
C TYR A 158 -16.30 3.85 0.57
N ASN A 159 -15.88 2.59 0.68
CA ASN A 159 -16.69 1.42 0.33
C ASN A 159 -17.79 1.09 1.36
N ALA A 160 -17.47 1.09 2.65
CA ALA A 160 -18.38 0.63 3.71
C ALA A 160 -18.91 1.74 4.61
N GLY A 161 -18.42 2.98 4.42
CA GLY A 161 -18.66 4.10 5.32
C GLY A 161 -17.72 4.12 6.51
N TRP A 162 -17.35 5.34 6.95
CA TRP A 162 -16.38 5.51 8.04
C TRP A 162 -16.82 4.85 9.36
N GLY A 163 -18.11 4.78 9.65
CA GLY A 163 -18.62 4.09 10.85
C GLY A 163 -18.24 2.61 10.95
N ARG A 164 -18.00 1.94 9.83
CA ARG A 164 -17.48 0.56 9.85
C ARG A 164 -15.99 0.51 10.18
N VAL A 165 -15.23 1.48 9.70
CA VAL A 165 -13.82 1.64 10.08
C VAL A 165 -13.69 1.88 11.57
N GLU A 166 -14.54 2.73 12.15
CA GLU A 166 -14.60 2.96 13.60
C GLU A 166 -15.01 1.70 14.38
N GLN A 167 -16.05 1.01 13.92
CA GLN A 167 -16.54 -0.23 14.55
C GLN A 167 -15.45 -1.27 14.70
N PHE A 168 -14.65 -1.48 13.65
CA PHE A 168 -13.59 -2.48 13.63
C PHE A 168 -12.22 -1.94 14.04
N ARG A 169 -12.13 -0.64 14.31
CA ARG A 169 -10.87 0.07 14.57
C ARG A 169 -9.81 -0.27 13.50
N GLY A 170 -10.24 -0.29 12.22
CA GLY A 170 -9.41 -0.73 11.11
C GLY A 170 -10.22 -1.04 9.87
N VAL A 171 -9.56 -1.66 8.89
CA VAL A 171 -10.24 -2.25 7.74
C VAL A 171 -11.13 -3.40 8.22
N PRO A 172 -12.45 -3.40 7.88
CA PRO A 172 -13.33 -4.53 8.22
C PRO A 172 -12.71 -5.87 7.80
N PRO A 173 -12.73 -6.89 8.67
CA PRO A 173 -12.05 -8.15 8.41
C PRO A 173 -12.73 -8.98 7.31
N ALA A 174 -12.02 -10.00 6.82
CA ALA A 174 -12.45 -10.81 5.67
C ALA A 174 -13.71 -11.67 5.93
N ASP A 175 -14.08 -11.89 7.16
CA ASP A 175 -15.31 -12.60 7.57
C ASP A 175 -16.52 -11.65 7.70
N PHE A 176 -16.31 -10.34 7.71
CA PHE A 176 -17.39 -9.35 7.72
C PHE A 176 -17.96 -9.15 6.31
N ALA A 177 -19.29 -9.16 6.18
CA ALA A 177 -20.02 -8.94 4.91
C ALA A 177 -19.44 -9.74 3.72
N ALA A 178 -19.14 -11.03 3.93
CA ALA A 178 -18.51 -11.92 2.96
C ALA A 178 -17.15 -11.41 2.43
N GLY A 179 -16.43 -10.61 3.22
CA GLY A 179 -15.10 -10.10 2.87
C GLY A 179 -15.09 -8.96 1.84
N GLN A 180 -16.23 -8.39 1.52
CA GLN A 180 -16.40 -7.46 0.41
C GLN A 180 -15.49 -6.23 0.54
N THR A 181 -15.54 -5.54 1.68
CA THR A 181 -14.71 -4.35 1.91
C THR A 181 -13.22 -4.72 2.02
N TYR A 182 -12.91 -5.83 2.67
CA TYR A 182 -11.54 -6.33 2.74
C TYR A 182 -10.96 -6.59 1.34
N ALA A 183 -11.69 -7.36 0.52
CA ALA A 183 -11.28 -7.67 -0.85
C ALA A 183 -11.15 -6.40 -1.72
N TYR A 184 -12.05 -5.44 -1.55
CA TYR A 184 -11.99 -4.14 -2.23
C TYR A 184 -10.68 -3.39 -1.91
N VAL A 185 -10.34 -3.25 -0.63
CA VAL A 185 -9.10 -2.59 -0.20
C VAL A 185 -7.88 -3.32 -0.77
N MET A 186 -7.83 -4.65 -0.65
CA MET A 186 -6.74 -5.47 -1.16
C MET A 186 -6.57 -5.35 -2.68
N LYS A 187 -7.68 -5.41 -3.43
CA LYS A 187 -7.69 -5.31 -4.89
C LYS A 187 -7.15 -3.97 -5.37
N ILE A 188 -7.57 -2.86 -4.75
CA ILE A 188 -7.14 -1.51 -5.12
C ILE A 188 -5.67 -1.29 -4.78
N THR A 189 -5.25 -1.66 -3.59
CA THR A 189 -3.86 -1.49 -3.17
C THR A 189 -2.89 -2.31 -4.04
N ALA A 190 -3.27 -3.53 -4.42
CA ALA A 190 -2.49 -4.33 -5.37
C ALA A 190 -2.46 -3.70 -6.78
N ARG A 191 -3.62 -3.24 -7.28
CA ARG A 191 -3.73 -2.67 -8.65
C ARG A 191 -3.02 -1.33 -8.79
N SER A 192 -3.00 -0.49 -7.75
CA SER A 192 -2.37 0.83 -7.79
C SER A 192 -0.90 0.78 -8.20
N ALA A 193 -0.22 -0.31 -7.88
CA ALA A 193 1.14 -0.54 -8.30
C ALA A 193 1.31 -0.60 -9.84
N LYS A 194 0.34 -1.13 -10.55
CA LYS A 194 0.35 -1.18 -12.02
C LYS A 194 0.18 0.22 -12.63
N TYR A 195 -0.49 1.13 -11.93
CA TYR A 195 -0.75 2.49 -12.38
C TYR A 195 0.32 3.51 -11.96
N THR A 196 1.30 3.09 -11.18
CA THR A 196 2.46 3.93 -10.86
C THR A 196 3.45 3.88 -12.02
N ALA A 197 3.79 5.04 -12.59
CA ALA A 197 4.86 5.10 -13.57
C ALA A 197 6.19 4.71 -12.92
N PRO A 198 7.15 4.13 -13.68
CA PRO A 198 8.51 3.96 -13.20
C PRO A 198 9.03 5.33 -12.76
N GLY A 199 9.27 5.48 -11.47
CA GLY A 199 9.55 6.79 -10.89
C GLY A 199 11.04 7.12 -10.81
N ASP A 200 11.32 8.27 -10.37
CA ASP A 200 12.51 9.08 -10.08
C ASP A 200 13.59 8.44 -9.16
N GLY A 201 13.71 7.12 -9.13
CA GLY A 201 14.73 6.43 -8.32
C GLY A 201 14.35 6.14 -6.87
N SER A 202 13.13 6.47 -6.42
CA SER A 202 12.62 6.11 -5.07
C SER A 202 11.87 4.77 -5.03
N GLY A 203 11.67 4.11 -6.19
CA GLY A 203 11.02 2.80 -6.30
C GLY A 203 11.93 1.62 -5.96
N PRO A 204 11.39 0.38 -6.01
CA PRO A 204 12.19 -0.82 -5.87
C PRO A 204 13.28 -0.85 -6.95
N VAL A 205 14.50 -1.15 -6.53
CA VAL A 205 15.66 -1.26 -7.40
C VAL A 205 16.13 -2.71 -7.48
N ASP A 206 16.75 -3.06 -8.58
CA ASP A 206 17.48 -4.31 -8.66
C ASP A 206 18.87 -4.16 -8.02
N LEU A 207 19.43 -5.28 -7.59
CA LEU A 207 20.80 -5.28 -7.13
C LEU A 207 21.71 -4.79 -8.27
N PRO A 208 22.68 -3.91 -7.98
CA PRO A 208 23.67 -3.51 -8.99
C PRO A 208 24.36 -4.74 -9.59
N ALA A 209 24.72 -4.64 -10.85
CA ALA A 209 25.56 -5.67 -11.48
C ALA A 209 26.84 -5.85 -10.65
N GLY A 210 27.16 -7.09 -10.30
CA GLY A 210 28.32 -7.41 -9.46
C GLY A 210 28.10 -7.14 -7.96
N PHE A 211 26.88 -6.97 -7.49
CA PHE A 211 26.62 -6.84 -6.06
C PHE A 211 27.23 -8.00 -5.28
N SER A 212 28.02 -7.65 -4.28
CA SER A 212 28.61 -8.60 -3.33
C SER A 212 28.72 -7.95 -1.97
N LEU A 213 28.64 -8.77 -0.93
CA LEU A 213 28.91 -8.31 0.43
C LEU A 213 30.42 -8.11 0.64
N PRO A 214 30.82 -7.15 1.48
CA PRO A 214 32.22 -6.96 1.83
C PRO A 214 32.93 -8.28 2.23
N PRO A 215 34.20 -8.46 1.87
CA PRO A 215 34.91 -9.72 2.12
C PRO A 215 34.96 -10.12 3.61
N ASP A 216 34.98 -9.14 4.53
CA ASP A 216 35.00 -9.29 5.97
C ASP A 216 33.62 -9.54 6.60
N THR A 217 32.53 -9.60 5.79
CA THR A 217 31.18 -9.85 6.31
C THR A 217 31.09 -11.23 6.97
N PRO A 218 30.65 -11.33 8.24
CA PRO A 218 30.49 -12.60 8.94
C PRO A 218 29.55 -13.57 8.23
N THR A 219 29.79 -14.87 8.36
CA THR A 219 28.97 -15.92 7.75
C THR A 219 27.51 -15.79 8.12
N GLN A 220 27.18 -15.49 9.40
CA GLN A 220 25.81 -15.30 9.86
C GLN A 220 25.11 -14.14 9.12
N VAL A 221 25.83 -13.04 8.89
CA VAL A 221 25.28 -11.89 8.16
C VAL A 221 25.07 -12.24 6.69
N ARG A 222 26.04 -12.94 6.06
CA ARG A 222 25.90 -13.42 4.68
C ARG A 222 24.68 -14.32 4.52
N THR A 223 24.50 -15.25 5.46
CA THR A 223 23.34 -16.14 5.47
C THR A 223 22.03 -15.38 5.62
N ALA A 224 21.96 -14.45 6.59
CA ALA A 224 20.75 -13.67 6.83
C ALA A 224 20.39 -12.78 5.62
N VAL A 225 21.34 -12.04 5.07
CA VAL A 225 21.14 -11.20 3.89
C VAL A 225 20.77 -12.05 2.66
N GLY A 226 21.48 -13.17 2.42
CA GLY A 226 21.19 -14.08 1.33
C GLY A 226 19.79 -14.67 1.42
N TRP A 227 19.35 -15.07 2.63
CA TRP A 227 17.99 -15.56 2.85
C TRP A 227 16.94 -14.48 2.61
N ALA A 228 17.15 -13.25 3.12
CA ALA A 228 16.23 -12.14 2.92
C ALA A 228 16.07 -11.79 1.44
N LEU A 229 17.16 -11.81 0.66
CA LEU A 229 17.13 -11.55 -0.78
C LEU A 229 16.32 -12.59 -1.56
N GLN A 230 16.27 -13.84 -1.12
CA GLN A 230 15.42 -14.88 -1.70
C GLN A 230 13.92 -14.58 -1.54
N GLN A 231 13.54 -13.74 -0.57
CA GLN A 231 12.15 -13.34 -0.37
C GLN A 231 11.72 -12.18 -1.27
N LYS A 232 12.62 -11.58 -2.07
CA LYS A 232 12.27 -10.52 -3.02
C LYS A 232 11.14 -10.98 -3.96
N GLY A 233 10.10 -10.15 -4.09
CA GLY A 233 8.91 -10.49 -4.88
C GLY A 233 7.87 -11.33 -4.13
N GLY A 234 8.16 -11.80 -2.93
CA GLY A 234 7.21 -12.46 -2.05
C GLY A 234 6.09 -11.53 -1.57
N TRP A 235 4.95 -12.11 -1.23
CA TRP A 235 3.79 -11.36 -0.77
C TRP A 235 3.93 -10.88 0.68
N TYR A 236 3.21 -9.80 0.99
CA TYR A 236 3.08 -9.28 2.35
C TYR A 236 1.74 -9.70 2.98
N HIS A 237 1.80 -10.11 4.25
CA HIS A 237 0.63 -10.26 5.11
C HIS A 237 0.98 -9.81 6.53
N LEU A 238 0.20 -8.88 7.10
CA LEU A 238 0.41 -8.43 8.47
C LEU A 238 0.20 -9.61 9.44
N GLY A 239 1.19 -9.88 10.28
CA GLY A 239 1.20 -11.05 11.17
C GLY A 239 1.64 -12.36 10.49
N GLY A 240 1.96 -12.35 9.20
CA GLY A 240 2.50 -13.51 8.49
C GLY A 240 3.85 -13.96 9.04
N ASP A 241 4.13 -15.25 9.02
CA ASP A 241 5.31 -15.84 9.66
C ASP A 241 6.54 -15.93 8.76
N CYS A 242 6.41 -15.54 7.49
CA CYS A 242 7.47 -15.54 6.49
C CYS A 242 8.10 -16.92 6.24
N THR A 243 7.33 -18.01 6.35
CA THR A 243 7.80 -19.37 6.08
C THR A 243 7.63 -19.79 4.63
N ASP A 244 6.79 -19.06 3.86
CA ASP A 244 6.58 -19.31 2.43
C ASP A 244 6.07 -18.02 1.75
N ALA A 245 6.97 -17.09 1.48
CA ALA A 245 6.63 -15.76 0.94
C ALA A 245 6.02 -15.78 -0.47
N HIS A 246 6.20 -16.87 -1.21
CA HIS A 246 5.77 -17.02 -2.60
C HIS A 246 4.60 -18.00 -2.77
N GLY A 247 4.25 -18.73 -1.72
CA GLY A 247 3.19 -19.73 -1.73
C GLY A 247 1.78 -19.14 -1.65
N PRO A 248 0.76 -20.00 -1.69
CA PRO A 248 -0.64 -19.58 -1.76
C PRO A 248 -1.25 -19.14 -0.42
N ALA A 249 -0.61 -19.44 0.72
CA ALA A 249 -1.17 -19.21 2.05
C ALA A 249 -0.74 -17.84 2.61
N PRO A 250 -1.64 -16.86 2.76
CA PRO A 250 -1.29 -15.51 3.23
C PRO A 250 -0.61 -15.48 4.61
N THR A 251 -1.03 -16.33 5.54
CA THR A 251 -0.43 -16.42 6.88
C THR A 251 1.03 -16.83 6.87
N ARG A 252 1.53 -17.40 5.78
CA ARG A 252 2.92 -17.80 5.57
C ARG A 252 3.74 -16.74 4.82
N TRP A 253 3.11 -15.68 4.31
CA TRP A 253 3.81 -14.55 3.69
C TRP A 253 4.57 -13.73 4.73
N CYS A 254 5.42 -12.82 4.26
CA CYS A 254 6.20 -12.00 5.19
C CYS A 254 5.40 -10.77 5.65
N ASP A 255 5.56 -10.38 6.92
CA ASP A 255 5.51 -8.96 7.31
C ASP A 255 6.94 -8.43 7.49
N CYS A 256 7.07 -7.15 7.81
CA CYS A 256 8.37 -6.50 7.92
C CYS A 256 9.27 -7.17 8.98
N SER A 257 8.72 -7.48 10.13
CA SER A 257 9.46 -8.04 11.28
C SER A 257 9.70 -9.54 11.14
N SER A 258 8.79 -10.29 10.53
CA SER A 258 9.00 -11.71 10.25
C SER A 258 10.04 -11.95 9.15
N LEU A 259 10.13 -11.07 8.15
CA LEU A 259 11.19 -11.13 7.14
C LEU A 259 12.58 -11.14 7.80
N VAL A 260 12.86 -10.15 8.64
CA VAL A 260 14.17 -10.05 9.29
C VAL A 260 14.37 -11.11 10.38
N GLN A 261 13.28 -11.54 11.05
CA GLN A 261 13.35 -12.63 12.03
C GLN A 261 13.74 -13.96 11.37
N GLN A 262 13.09 -14.34 10.28
CA GLN A 262 13.41 -15.60 9.59
C GLN A 262 14.78 -15.53 8.92
N ALA A 263 15.20 -14.37 8.42
CA ALA A 263 16.53 -14.19 7.89
C ALA A 263 17.61 -14.51 8.95
N TYR A 264 17.47 -14.00 10.16
CA TYR A 264 18.40 -14.30 11.24
C TYR A 264 18.23 -15.71 11.79
N LYS A 265 17.03 -16.24 11.82
CA LYS A 265 16.79 -17.65 12.17
C LYS A 265 17.51 -18.61 11.21
N ALA A 266 17.54 -18.32 9.91
CA ALA A 266 18.31 -19.08 8.92
C ALA A 266 19.82 -19.00 9.19
N ALA A 267 20.30 -17.93 9.82
CA ALA A 267 21.68 -17.77 10.27
C ALA A 267 21.96 -18.37 11.68
N GLY A 268 20.99 -19.07 12.27
CA GLY A 268 21.10 -19.66 13.61
C GLY A 268 20.95 -18.65 14.76
N ILE A 269 20.40 -17.46 14.50
CA ILE A 269 20.26 -16.38 15.48
C ILE A 269 18.77 -16.09 15.70
N GLY A 270 18.30 -16.22 16.94
CA GLY A 270 16.96 -15.81 17.35
C GLY A 270 16.90 -14.32 17.64
N ILE A 271 15.94 -13.62 16.99
CA ILE A 271 15.58 -12.23 17.34
C ILE A 271 14.08 -12.14 17.61
N PRO A 272 13.61 -11.11 18.32
CA PRO A 272 12.18 -10.94 18.62
C PRO A 272 11.30 -10.93 17.38
N ARG A 273 10.01 -11.30 17.56
CA ARG A 273 9.04 -11.39 16.44
C ARG A 273 8.59 -10.02 15.93
N VAL A 274 8.42 -9.03 16.80
CA VAL A 274 7.79 -7.76 16.47
C VAL A 274 8.80 -6.60 16.51
N THR A 275 8.56 -5.59 15.69
CA THR A 275 9.41 -4.39 15.57
C THR A 275 9.66 -3.71 16.91
N PHE A 276 8.61 -3.61 17.75
CA PHE A 276 8.68 -3.00 19.09
C PHE A 276 9.68 -3.64 20.05
N ASP A 277 10.01 -4.92 19.82
CA ASP A 277 11.03 -5.62 20.58
C ASP A 277 12.36 -5.71 19.83
N GLN A 278 12.32 -5.75 18.49
CA GLN A 278 13.53 -5.72 17.66
C GLN A 278 14.31 -4.41 17.83
N ILE A 279 13.62 -3.27 17.99
CA ILE A 279 14.29 -1.98 18.27
C ILE A 279 15.03 -1.94 19.61
N LYS A 280 14.71 -2.84 20.54
CA LYS A 280 15.35 -2.96 21.86
C LYS A 280 16.61 -3.80 21.83
N LEU A 281 16.98 -4.39 20.69
CA LEU A 281 18.25 -5.10 20.54
C LEU A 281 19.42 -4.21 20.99
N PRO A 282 20.42 -4.76 21.69
CA PRO A 282 21.33 -3.96 22.53
C PRO A 282 22.26 -3.03 21.73
N ARG A 283 22.55 -3.33 20.47
CA ARG A 283 23.55 -2.58 19.69
C ARG A 283 22.90 -1.55 18.79
N GLN A 284 22.91 -0.33 19.27
CA GLN A 284 22.56 0.84 18.45
C GLN A 284 23.69 1.18 17.49
N VAL A 285 23.33 1.56 16.26
CA VAL A 285 24.25 1.96 15.20
C VAL A 285 23.93 3.39 14.78
N ASP A 286 24.98 4.14 14.45
CA ASP A 286 24.85 5.46 13.83
C ASP A 286 24.11 5.34 12.49
N LEU A 287 23.17 6.27 12.25
CA LEU A 287 22.35 6.28 11.05
C LEU A 287 23.17 6.45 9.76
N ASP A 288 24.37 7.00 9.84
CA ASP A 288 25.24 7.22 8.68
C ASP A 288 26.25 6.08 8.46
N ARG A 289 26.23 5.05 9.35
CA ARG A 289 27.17 3.93 9.31
C ARG A 289 26.53 2.54 9.34
N PRO A 290 25.45 2.31 8.57
CA PRO A 290 24.88 0.97 8.50
C PRO A 290 25.84 0.00 7.82
N LYS A 291 25.84 -1.24 8.31
CA LYS A 291 26.53 -2.37 7.69
C LYS A 291 25.53 -3.44 7.26
N PRO A 292 25.84 -4.28 6.28
CA PRO A 292 24.98 -5.40 5.90
C PRO A 292 24.51 -6.21 7.12
N GLY A 293 23.21 -6.55 7.14
CA GLY A 293 22.56 -7.22 8.26
C GLY A 293 21.96 -6.28 9.31
N ASP A 294 22.28 -4.99 9.32
CA ASP A 294 21.68 -4.07 10.28
C ASP A 294 20.18 -3.91 10.03
N LEU A 295 19.41 -3.92 11.12
CA LEU A 295 17.97 -3.67 11.12
C LEU A 295 17.73 -2.16 11.17
N VAL A 296 17.05 -1.65 10.18
CA VAL A 296 16.74 -0.22 10.02
C VAL A 296 15.27 -0.01 10.29
N PHE A 297 14.94 0.90 11.19
CA PHE A 297 13.57 1.14 11.65
C PHE A 297 13.06 2.50 11.22
N ASN A 298 11.75 2.58 10.98
CA ASN A 298 11.00 3.83 10.88
C ASN A 298 9.66 3.70 11.61
N ALA A 299 8.94 4.82 11.80
CA ALA A 299 7.69 4.82 12.54
C ALA A 299 6.63 3.91 11.88
N GLY A 300 6.64 3.79 10.54
CA GLY A 300 5.57 3.09 9.85
C GLY A 300 4.23 3.82 9.97
N SER A 301 3.14 3.10 9.70
CA SER A 301 1.77 3.63 9.81
C SER A 301 1.22 3.60 11.23
N ASP A 302 1.74 2.73 12.08
CA ASP A 302 1.19 2.34 13.37
C ASP A 302 2.18 2.50 14.55
N GLY A 303 3.37 3.05 14.29
CA GLY A 303 4.40 3.23 15.29
C GLY A 303 4.84 4.67 15.52
N SER A 304 5.91 4.81 16.31
CA SER A 304 6.57 6.07 16.62
C SER A 304 8.10 5.96 16.51
N ALA A 305 8.81 7.04 16.72
CA ALA A 305 10.27 7.01 16.74
C ALA A 305 10.83 6.10 17.87
N ALA A 306 10.17 6.08 19.02
CA ALA A 306 10.55 5.25 20.16
C ALA A 306 10.04 3.81 20.07
N SER A 307 8.94 3.60 19.34
CA SER A 307 8.27 2.32 19.17
C SER A 307 7.90 2.14 17.67
N PRO A 308 8.90 1.83 16.81
CA PRO A 308 8.70 1.81 15.36
C PRO A 308 7.81 0.66 14.93
N GLY A 309 6.90 0.95 13.99
CA GLY A 309 5.99 -0.03 13.39
C GLY A 309 6.57 -0.73 12.16
N HIS A 310 7.71 -0.28 11.64
CA HIS A 310 8.29 -0.88 10.44
C HIS A 310 9.80 -1.08 10.54
N VAL A 311 10.29 -2.13 9.85
CA VAL A 311 11.70 -2.51 9.80
C VAL A 311 12.08 -3.02 8.41
N GLY A 312 13.30 -2.72 7.98
CA GLY A 312 13.97 -3.34 6.84
C GLY A 312 15.37 -3.80 7.25
N MET A 313 16.02 -4.59 6.42
CA MET A 313 17.42 -5.00 6.60
C MET A 313 18.31 -4.25 5.62
N TYR A 314 19.33 -3.56 6.13
CA TYR A 314 20.38 -3.01 5.27
C TYR A 314 21.20 -4.13 4.65
N ILE A 315 21.27 -4.18 3.33
CA ILE A 315 21.94 -5.27 2.60
C ILE A 315 23.31 -4.87 2.04
N GLY A 316 23.73 -3.63 2.25
CA GLY A 316 24.97 -3.08 1.68
C GLY A 316 24.72 -2.21 0.45
N SER A 317 25.76 -1.57 -0.05
CA SER A 317 25.73 -0.71 -1.26
C SER A 317 24.63 0.35 -1.25
N GLY A 318 24.30 0.89 -0.07
CA GLY A 318 23.25 1.90 0.08
C GLY A 318 21.82 1.38 -0.10
N MET A 319 21.57 0.08 0.09
CA MET A 319 20.26 -0.53 -0.15
C MET A 319 19.68 -1.24 1.07
N LEU A 320 18.34 -1.26 1.13
CA LEU A 320 17.53 -2.02 2.09
C LEU A 320 16.70 -3.06 1.36
N ILE A 321 16.43 -4.20 2.02
CA ILE A 321 15.33 -5.09 1.69
C ILE A 321 14.23 -4.95 2.75
N GLU A 322 12.98 -4.85 2.30
CA GLU A 322 11.81 -4.71 3.17
C GLU A 322 10.60 -5.51 2.66
N ALA A 323 9.77 -6.00 3.57
CA ALA A 323 8.40 -6.40 3.30
C ALA A 323 7.49 -5.26 3.80
N PRO A 324 6.99 -4.38 2.91
CA PRO A 324 6.55 -3.04 3.34
C PRO A 324 5.14 -3.02 3.94
N ARG A 325 4.16 -3.61 3.25
CA ARG A 325 2.75 -3.61 3.67
C ARG A 325 1.89 -4.45 2.74
N THR A 326 0.64 -4.67 3.13
CA THR A 326 -0.37 -5.35 2.31
C THR A 326 -0.45 -4.77 0.89
N GLY A 327 -0.54 -5.65 -0.10
CA GLY A 327 -0.58 -5.29 -1.52
C GLY A 327 0.76 -4.92 -2.15
N VAL A 328 1.83 -4.84 -1.36
CA VAL A 328 3.19 -4.57 -1.85
C VAL A 328 4.10 -5.75 -1.56
N ARG A 329 4.82 -6.19 -2.58
CA ARG A 329 5.75 -7.31 -2.47
C ARG A 329 7.04 -6.91 -1.74
N THR A 330 7.68 -7.89 -1.12
CA THR A 330 9.05 -7.75 -0.58
C THR A 330 9.97 -7.22 -1.68
N ARG A 331 10.71 -6.15 -1.37
CA ARG A 331 11.45 -5.37 -2.37
C ARG A 331 12.76 -4.81 -1.82
N ILE A 332 13.62 -4.38 -2.72
CA ILE A 332 14.84 -3.63 -2.41
C ILE A 332 14.58 -2.16 -2.72
N VAL A 333 14.99 -1.29 -1.80
CA VAL A 333 14.88 0.17 -1.94
C VAL A 333 16.20 0.85 -1.54
N PRO A 334 16.52 2.05 -2.08
CA PRO A 334 17.67 2.80 -1.62
C PRO A 334 17.56 3.17 -0.13
N TYR A 335 18.61 2.98 0.66
CA TYR A 335 18.67 3.43 2.06
C TYR A 335 18.42 4.94 2.15
N GLY A 336 18.96 5.70 1.22
CA GLY A 336 18.77 7.16 1.14
C GLY A 336 17.31 7.58 1.08
N SER A 337 16.42 6.76 0.49
CA SER A 337 14.98 7.06 0.44
C SER A 337 14.33 7.06 1.83
N TRP A 338 14.85 6.26 2.76
CA TRP A 338 14.43 6.28 4.16
C TRP A 338 15.21 7.32 4.96
N ARG A 339 16.55 7.36 4.81
CA ARG A 339 17.44 8.23 5.57
C ARG A 339 17.10 9.71 5.40
N ASN A 340 16.78 10.11 4.16
CA ASN A 340 16.52 11.49 3.76
C ASN A 340 15.02 11.81 3.62
N SER A 341 14.13 10.90 4.04
CA SER A 341 12.69 11.12 3.93
C SER A 341 12.24 12.32 4.75
N SER A 342 11.44 13.18 4.14
CA SER A 342 10.73 14.26 4.84
C SER A 342 9.54 13.72 5.65
N SER A 343 9.01 12.55 5.29
CA SER A 343 7.90 11.91 5.99
C SER A 343 8.36 11.30 7.31
N TYR A 344 7.69 11.66 8.39
CA TYR A 344 7.88 11.05 9.71
C TYR A 344 7.71 9.51 9.66
N MET A 345 6.75 9.01 8.89
CA MET A 345 6.43 7.58 8.82
C MET A 345 7.53 6.74 8.18
N THR A 346 8.29 7.31 7.25
CA THR A 346 9.32 6.57 6.49
C THR A 346 10.74 6.99 6.82
N ARG A 347 10.92 8.08 7.60
CA ARG A 347 12.25 8.50 8.05
C ARG A 347 12.83 7.51 9.05
N VAL A 348 14.10 7.18 8.88
CA VAL A 348 14.83 6.32 9.81
C VAL A 348 14.78 6.89 11.22
N THR A 349 14.34 6.07 12.18
CA THR A 349 14.28 6.42 13.60
C THR A 349 15.36 5.70 14.43
N GLY A 350 15.92 4.61 13.91
CA GLY A 350 16.98 3.89 14.60
C GLY A 350 17.53 2.73 13.77
N ILE A 351 18.73 2.28 14.15
CA ILE A 351 19.37 1.09 13.56
C ILE A 351 19.84 0.19 14.69
N ARG A 352 19.68 -1.12 14.53
CA ARG A 352 20.18 -2.14 15.45
C ARG A 352 21.02 -3.16 14.71
N ARG A 353 22.17 -3.49 15.29
CA ARG A 353 23.09 -4.52 14.78
C ARG A 353 22.91 -5.80 15.56
N VAL A 354 22.60 -6.89 14.88
CA VAL A 354 22.38 -8.21 15.46
C VAL A 354 23.73 -8.94 15.68
N VAL A 355 24.57 -8.95 14.67
CA VAL A 355 25.91 -9.56 14.73
C VAL A 355 26.97 -8.46 14.82
N ASN A 356 27.92 -8.64 15.73
CA ASN A 356 28.99 -7.65 15.89
C ASN A 356 30.13 -7.90 14.89
N TRP A 357 30.40 -6.88 14.07
CA TRP A 357 31.50 -6.93 13.11
C TRP A 357 31.84 -5.53 12.56
#